data_de759f7b3b7a20a283237574c288f1fd
#
_entry.id   de759f7b3b7a20a283237574c288f1fd
#
_cell.length_a   1.000
_cell.length_b   1.000
_cell.length_c   1.000
_cell.angle_alpha   90.00
_cell.angle_beta   90.00
_cell.angle_gamma   90.00
#
_symmetry.space_group_name_H-M   'P 1'
#
loop_
_entity.id
_entity.type
_entity.pdbx_description
1 polymer ?
#
loop_
_entity_poly.entity_id
_entity_poly.type
_entity_poly.pdbx_seq_one_letter_code
_entity_poly.pdbx_strand_id
1 'polypeptide(L)'
;MVIKENEQVVELTAINDKVPELKTTATVNGKKEAVAKGEITIKDTVEYKHLVPNIEYVIKGTLMDKSTGKPFKIKGKEITSTVKFVPDKTDGKVKVTFTFDGSVIKKDTELVVFETLYRDGVELTAHADLKDKGQTVTIVPPTPKTPKTSDNRNLGTWIGLGGVGLGAGVAALLLKLKMKKDEDE
;
A
#
# COMPACT_ATOMS: atom_id res chain seq x y z
N MET A 1 56.42 -12.50 -45.22
CA MET A 1 55.07 -11.93 -45.36
C MET A 1 54.48 -11.92 -43.94
N VAL A 2 54.56 -10.79 -43.25
CA VAL A 2 54.08 -10.65 -41.89
C VAL A 2 52.65 -10.15 -41.94
N ILE A 3 51.72 -11.00 -41.63
CA ILE A 3 50.31 -10.60 -41.47
C ILE A 3 50.24 -9.93 -40.09
N LYS A 4 50.14 -8.61 -40.05
CA LYS A 4 49.73 -7.91 -38.83
C LYS A 4 48.24 -8.12 -38.67
N GLU A 5 47.86 -9.08 -37.85
CA GLU A 5 46.50 -9.15 -37.32
C GLU A 5 46.31 -7.94 -36.40
N ASN A 6 45.27 -7.22 -36.68
CA ASN A 6 44.82 -6.09 -35.89
C ASN A 6 44.27 -6.65 -34.57
N GLU A 7 45.14 -6.80 -33.57
CA GLU A 7 44.72 -7.18 -32.22
C GLU A 7 43.82 -6.05 -31.69
N GLN A 8 42.56 -6.20 -31.94
CA GLN A 8 41.57 -5.48 -31.19
C GLN A 8 41.48 -6.12 -29.81
N VAL A 9 42.23 -5.56 -28.86
CA VAL A 9 42.14 -5.96 -27.46
C VAL A 9 40.76 -5.59 -27.01
N VAL A 10 39.85 -6.54 -27.04
CA VAL A 10 38.58 -6.43 -26.35
C VAL A 10 38.92 -6.55 -24.86
N GLU A 11 39.04 -5.44 -24.18
CA GLU A 11 39.08 -5.43 -22.73
C GLU A 11 37.73 -6.03 -22.25
N LEU A 12 37.78 -7.31 -21.94
CA LEU A 12 36.75 -7.99 -21.19
C LEU A 12 36.70 -7.35 -19.81
N THR A 13 35.99 -6.22 -19.72
CA THR A 13 35.63 -5.64 -18.42
C THR A 13 35.00 -6.78 -17.61
N ALA A 14 35.57 -7.06 -16.46
CA ALA A 14 35.15 -8.18 -15.60
C ALA A 14 33.63 -8.19 -15.50
N ILE A 15 33.03 -9.18 -16.12
CA ILE A 15 31.59 -9.44 -15.99
C ILE A 15 31.39 -9.68 -14.51
N ASN A 16 30.57 -8.87 -13.87
CA ASN A 16 30.20 -9.12 -12.49
C ASN A 16 29.35 -10.40 -12.50
N ASP A 17 29.97 -11.56 -12.20
CA ASP A 17 29.31 -12.87 -12.19
C ASP A 17 28.20 -13.01 -11.16
N LYS A 18 27.97 -11.95 -10.37
CA LYS A 18 26.91 -11.94 -9.35
C LYS A 18 25.58 -11.54 -9.95
N VAL A 19 24.58 -12.33 -9.59
CA VAL A 19 23.19 -12.03 -9.97
C VAL A 19 22.75 -10.73 -9.29
N PRO A 20 22.09 -9.82 -10.00
CA PRO A 20 21.46 -8.63 -9.39
C PRO A 20 20.47 -9.01 -8.28
N GLU A 21 20.53 -8.28 -7.17
CA GLU A 21 19.62 -8.44 -6.04
C GLU A 21 18.83 -7.15 -5.80
N LEU A 22 17.57 -7.31 -5.39
CA LEU A 22 16.72 -6.22 -4.92
C LEU A 22 16.25 -6.48 -3.49
N LYS A 23 16.26 -5.42 -2.68
CA LYS A 23 15.57 -5.35 -1.40
C LYS A 23 14.79 -4.04 -1.36
N THR A 24 13.55 -4.07 -0.93
CA THR A 24 12.69 -2.90 -1.03
C THR A 24 12.00 -2.56 0.30
N THR A 25 11.64 -1.29 0.46
CA THR A 25 10.95 -0.80 1.65
C THR A 25 9.96 0.29 1.25
N ALA A 26 8.67 -0.06 1.28
CA ALA A 26 7.59 0.85 0.97
C ALA A 26 7.14 1.65 2.20
N THR A 27 6.83 2.92 1.99
CA THR A 27 6.25 3.81 2.99
C THR A 27 5.21 4.74 2.36
N VAL A 28 4.24 5.16 3.15
CA VAL A 28 3.31 6.23 2.83
C VAL A 28 3.49 7.35 3.85
N ASN A 29 3.89 8.57 3.38
CA ASN A 29 4.24 9.68 4.28
C ASN A 29 5.30 9.30 5.33
N GLY A 30 6.27 8.44 4.98
CA GLY A 30 7.33 7.95 5.88
C GLY A 30 6.87 6.92 6.92
N LYS A 31 5.61 6.44 6.85
CA LYS A 31 5.00 5.46 7.76
C LYS A 31 4.54 4.22 7.00
N LYS A 32 4.05 3.23 7.73
CA LYS A 32 3.43 2.03 7.15
C LYS A 32 1.91 2.15 6.99
N GLU A 33 1.32 3.22 7.50
CA GLU A 33 -0.11 3.47 7.47
C GLU A 33 -0.43 4.92 7.11
N ALA A 34 -1.51 5.13 6.35
CA ALA A 34 -2.09 6.44 6.06
C ALA A 34 -3.61 6.39 6.00
N VAL A 35 -4.24 7.54 6.26
CA VAL A 35 -5.69 7.71 6.10
C VAL A 35 -6.02 7.93 4.63
N ALA A 36 -7.04 7.23 4.14
CA ALA A 36 -7.58 7.29 2.79
C ALA A 36 -8.28 8.64 2.52
N LYS A 37 -7.48 9.68 2.28
CA LYS A 37 -8.00 11.04 2.05
C LYS A 37 -7.21 11.75 0.97
N GLY A 38 -7.89 12.13 -0.11
CA GLY A 38 -7.26 12.82 -1.24
C GLY A 38 -6.17 12.00 -1.89
N GLU A 39 -5.14 12.67 -2.39
CA GLU A 39 -4.00 12.00 -3.03
C GLU A 39 -3.14 11.24 -2.02
N ILE A 40 -2.89 9.98 -2.30
CA ILE A 40 -1.96 9.10 -1.57
C ILE A 40 -0.71 8.93 -2.41
N THR A 41 0.44 9.11 -1.78
CA THR A 41 1.75 8.84 -2.39
C THR A 41 2.48 7.77 -1.59
N ILE A 42 2.69 6.61 -2.20
CA ILE A 42 3.54 5.54 -1.67
C ILE A 42 4.92 5.71 -2.28
N LYS A 43 5.95 5.75 -1.44
CA LYS A 43 7.35 5.78 -1.85
C LYS A 43 7.99 4.46 -1.47
N ASP A 44 8.53 3.78 -2.46
CA ASP A 44 9.34 2.60 -2.23
C ASP A 44 10.81 2.92 -2.46
N THR A 45 11.65 2.49 -1.53
CA THR A 45 13.10 2.59 -1.63
C THR A 45 13.63 1.22 -2.02
N VAL A 46 14.07 1.11 -3.25
CA VAL A 46 14.67 -0.10 -3.81
C VAL A 46 16.18 -0.03 -3.61
N GLU A 47 16.71 -0.90 -2.79
CA GLU A 47 18.15 -1.14 -2.63
C GLU A 47 18.57 -2.20 -3.65
N TYR A 48 19.49 -1.85 -4.53
CA TYR A 48 20.02 -2.77 -5.52
C TYR A 48 21.47 -3.15 -5.22
N LYS A 49 21.86 -4.37 -5.62
CA LYS A 49 23.24 -4.86 -5.55
C LYS A 49 23.66 -5.50 -6.86
N HIS A 50 24.97 -5.49 -7.06
CA HIS A 50 25.66 -6.16 -8.17
C HIS A 50 25.24 -5.65 -9.56
N LEU A 51 24.83 -4.39 -9.66
CA LEU A 51 24.60 -3.77 -10.96
C LEU A 51 25.91 -3.30 -11.60
N VAL A 52 25.95 -3.24 -12.92
CA VAL A 52 27.08 -2.66 -13.66
C VAL A 52 26.89 -1.15 -13.70
N PRO A 53 27.87 -0.35 -13.20
CA PRO A 53 27.78 1.12 -13.27
C PRO A 53 27.72 1.64 -14.70
N ASN A 54 27.17 2.84 -14.87
CA ASN A 54 27.07 3.56 -16.14
C ASN A 54 26.25 2.86 -17.23
N ILE A 55 25.37 1.92 -16.85
CA ILE A 55 24.40 1.24 -17.74
C ILE A 55 22.99 1.61 -17.29
N GLU A 56 22.08 1.87 -18.26
CA GLU A 56 20.67 2.15 -17.94
C GLU A 56 19.95 0.87 -17.49
N TYR A 57 19.22 0.99 -16.39
CA TYR A 57 18.29 -0.01 -15.90
C TYR A 57 16.88 0.59 -15.78
N VAL A 58 15.89 -0.29 -15.79
CA VAL A 58 14.48 0.07 -15.61
C VAL A 58 13.90 -0.73 -14.46
N ILE A 59 13.31 -0.07 -13.47
CA ILE A 59 12.47 -0.71 -12.46
C ILE A 59 11.03 -0.46 -12.82
N LYS A 60 10.24 -1.54 -12.89
CA LYS A 60 8.78 -1.48 -12.99
C LYS A 60 8.19 -1.93 -11.67
N GLY A 61 7.38 -1.07 -11.06
CA GLY A 61 6.68 -1.34 -9.82
C GLY A 61 5.19 -1.48 -10.05
N THR A 62 4.54 -2.37 -9.30
CA THR A 62 3.09 -2.59 -9.30
C THR A 62 2.59 -2.66 -7.87
N LEU A 63 1.52 -1.92 -7.54
CA LEU A 63 0.83 -2.10 -6.28
C LEU A 63 -0.09 -3.32 -6.37
N MET A 64 0.04 -4.23 -5.40
CA MET A 64 -0.79 -5.43 -5.28
C MET A 64 -1.75 -5.26 -4.11
N ASP A 65 -3.00 -5.66 -4.28
CA ASP A 65 -3.95 -5.84 -3.17
C ASP A 65 -3.60 -7.17 -2.47
N LYS A 66 -3.13 -7.06 -1.24
CA LYS A 66 -2.68 -8.21 -0.44
C LYS A 66 -3.78 -9.23 -0.19
N SER A 67 -5.03 -8.78 -0.07
CA SER A 67 -6.17 -9.64 0.21
C SER A 67 -6.54 -10.54 -0.96
N THR A 68 -6.29 -10.07 -2.18
CA THR A 68 -6.65 -10.79 -3.42
C THR A 68 -5.46 -11.39 -4.15
N GLY A 69 -4.24 -10.92 -3.86
CA GLY A 69 -3.03 -11.26 -4.60
C GLY A 69 -3.02 -10.77 -6.05
N LYS A 70 -3.87 -9.79 -6.38
CA LYS A 70 -4.00 -9.22 -7.73
C LYS A 70 -3.52 -7.77 -7.77
N PRO A 71 -3.16 -7.24 -8.96
CA PRO A 71 -2.86 -5.83 -9.09
C PRO A 71 -4.00 -4.95 -8.56
N PHE A 72 -3.62 -4.00 -7.69
CA PHE A 72 -4.55 -3.02 -7.14
C PHE A 72 -5.00 -2.06 -8.24
N LYS A 73 -6.32 -1.87 -8.37
CA LYS A 73 -6.93 -1.06 -9.42
C LYS A 73 -7.81 0.03 -8.86
N ILE A 74 -7.71 1.21 -9.47
CA ILE A 74 -8.64 2.31 -9.26
C ILE A 74 -9.35 2.60 -10.58
N LYS A 75 -10.68 2.56 -10.58
CA LYS A 75 -11.51 2.73 -11.80
C LYS A 75 -11.06 1.80 -12.93
N GLY A 76 -10.68 0.56 -12.60
CA GLY A 76 -10.25 -0.47 -13.56
C GLY A 76 -8.78 -0.35 -14.01
N LYS A 77 -8.06 0.72 -13.67
CA LYS A 77 -6.65 0.94 -14.03
C LYS A 77 -5.73 0.48 -12.90
N GLU A 78 -4.72 -0.32 -13.24
CA GLU A 78 -3.67 -0.74 -12.32
C GLU A 78 -2.81 0.45 -11.89
N ILE A 79 -2.37 0.44 -10.63
CA ILE A 79 -1.46 1.44 -10.11
C ILE A 79 -0.04 0.91 -10.24
N THR A 80 0.67 1.46 -11.20
CA THR A 80 2.04 1.07 -11.57
C THR A 80 2.96 2.29 -11.58
N SER A 81 4.26 2.03 -11.50
CA SER A 81 5.30 3.05 -11.66
C SER A 81 6.46 2.46 -12.46
N THR A 82 7.15 3.32 -13.21
CA THR A 82 8.36 2.93 -13.96
C THR A 82 9.44 3.98 -13.73
N VAL A 83 10.63 3.54 -13.36
CA VAL A 83 11.80 4.39 -13.14
C VAL A 83 12.95 3.88 -13.97
N LYS A 84 13.54 4.77 -14.77
CA LYS A 84 14.82 4.55 -15.48
C LYS A 84 15.93 5.19 -14.68
N PHE A 85 17.05 4.51 -14.53
CA PHE A 85 18.20 5.03 -13.80
C PHE A 85 19.50 4.44 -14.31
N VAL A 86 20.59 5.18 -14.11
CA VAL A 86 21.95 4.74 -14.40
C VAL A 86 22.70 4.74 -13.06
N PRO A 87 23.06 3.56 -12.53
CA PRO A 87 23.81 3.50 -11.28
C PRO A 87 25.24 4.04 -11.47
N ASP A 88 25.74 4.78 -10.50
CA ASP A 88 27.13 5.22 -10.42
C ASP A 88 28.04 4.18 -9.73
N LYS A 89 27.44 3.23 -9.01
CA LYS A 89 28.10 2.16 -8.26
C LYS A 89 27.35 0.83 -8.42
N THR A 90 28.04 -0.27 -8.13
CA THR A 90 27.46 -1.61 -8.18
C THR A 90 26.29 -1.80 -7.21
N ASP A 91 26.33 -1.09 -6.09
CA ASP A 91 25.32 -1.15 -5.03
C ASP A 91 24.80 0.27 -4.75
N GLY A 92 23.49 0.40 -4.56
CA GLY A 92 22.89 1.70 -4.31
C GLY A 92 21.40 1.63 -4.04
N LYS A 93 20.75 2.77 -4.20
CA LYS A 93 19.30 2.91 -3.95
C LYS A 93 18.65 3.76 -5.01
N VAL A 94 17.43 3.39 -5.37
CA VAL A 94 16.56 4.19 -6.24
C VAL A 94 15.16 4.26 -5.61
N LYS A 95 14.42 5.32 -5.91
CA LYS A 95 13.05 5.51 -5.39
C LYS A 95 12.03 5.27 -6.49
N VAL A 96 11.05 4.45 -6.19
CA VAL A 96 9.86 4.22 -7.01
C VAL A 96 8.67 4.89 -6.30
N THR A 97 7.83 5.61 -7.03
CA THR A 97 6.73 6.38 -6.44
C THR A 97 5.42 6.04 -7.12
N PHE A 98 4.41 5.75 -6.31
CA PHE A 98 3.05 5.48 -6.76
C PHE A 98 2.12 6.54 -6.21
N THR A 99 1.28 7.11 -7.07
CA THR A 99 0.33 8.16 -6.67
C THR A 99 -1.06 7.79 -7.16
N PHE A 100 -2.04 7.91 -6.28
CA PHE A 100 -3.44 7.62 -6.61
C PHE A 100 -4.40 8.36 -5.68
N ASP A 101 -5.67 8.45 -6.08
CA ASP A 101 -6.73 9.03 -5.24
C ASP A 101 -7.17 8.02 -4.18
N GLY A 102 -6.77 8.26 -2.93
CA GLY A 102 -7.14 7.44 -1.78
C GLY A 102 -8.60 7.55 -1.35
N SER A 103 -9.31 8.61 -1.76
CA SER A 103 -10.70 8.85 -1.34
C SER A 103 -11.68 7.76 -1.79
N VAL A 104 -11.28 6.94 -2.76
CA VAL A 104 -12.06 5.80 -3.25
C VAL A 104 -11.99 4.57 -2.33
N ILE A 105 -11.01 4.52 -1.42
CA ILE A 105 -10.82 3.41 -0.48
C ILE A 105 -11.81 3.55 0.66
N LYS A 106 -12.69 2.55 0.85
CA LYS A 106 -13.80 2.56 1.81
C LYS A 106 -13.65 1.55 2.95
N LYS A 107 -12.62 0.71 2.91
CA LYS A 107 -12.25 -0.26 3.94
C LYS A 107 -10.75 -0.31 4.09
N ASP A 108 -10.26 -0.84 5.21
CA ASP A 108 -8.83 -1.07 5.41
C ASP A 108 -8.28 -1.89 4.25
N THR A 109 -7.24 -1.36 3.62
CA THR A 109 -6.64 -1.95 2.42
C THR A 109 -5.14 -2.08 2.62
N GLU A 110 -4.63 -3.30 2.66
CA GLU A 110 -3.20 -3.58 2.65
C GLU A 110 -2.71 -3.67 1.21
N LEU A 111 -1.74 -2.85 0.87
CA LEU A 111 -1.08 -2.82 -0.44
C LEU A 111 0.36 -3.29 -0.29
N VAL A 112 0.80 -4.15 -1.19
CA VAL A 112 2.17 -4.65 -1.27
C VAL A 112 2.79 -4.16 -2.57
N VAL A 113 4.01 -3.64 -2.50
CA VAL A 113 4.73 -3.20 -3.70
C VAL A 113 5.52 -4.36 -4.26
N PHE A 114 5.34 -4.66 -5.55
CA PHE A 114 6.16 -5.60 -6.31
C PHE A 114 7.03 -4.84 -7.28
N GLU A 115 8.30 -5.15 -7.36
CA GLU A 115 9.24 -4.58 -8.32
C GLU A 115 9.93 -5.62 -9.15
N THR A 116 10.18 -5.25 -10.41
CA THR A 116 10.99 -6.04 -11.35
C THR A 116 12.04 -5.14 -12.00
N LEU A 117 13.28 -5.59 -11.99
CA LEU A 117 14.43 -4.92 -12.60
C LEU A 117 14.68 -5.45 -14.01
N TYR A 118 14.83 -4.53 -14.94
CA TYR A 118 15.12 -4.83 -16.35
C TYR A 118 16.40 -4.13 -16.81
N ARG A 119 17.06 -4.75 -17.78
CA ARG A 119 18.11 -4.16 -18.60
C ARG A 119 17.85 -4.54 -20.06
N ASP A 120 17.87 -3.56 -20.95
CA ASP A 120 17.65 -3.78 -22.39
C ASP A 120 16.36 -4.58 -22.70
N GLY A 121 15.31 -4.38 -21.88
CA GLY A 121 14.03 -5.09 -21.98
C GLY A 121 14.02 -6.51 -21.40
N VAL A 122 15.17 -7.02 -20.93
CA VAL A 122 15.28 -8.34 -20.31
C VAL A 122 15.12 -8.21 -18.80
N GLU A 123 14.26 -9.05 -18.20
CA GLU A 123 14.09 -9.16 -16.76
C GLU A 123 15.35 -9.78 -16.14
N LEU A 124 15.91 -9.13 -15.11
CA LEU A 124 17.08 -9.59 -14.39
C LEU A 124 16.73 -10.22 -13.05
N THR A 125 15.86 -9.58 -12.29
CA THR A 125 15.42 -10.03 -10.97
C THR A 125 14.13 -9.30 -10.58
N ALA A 126 13.37 -9.90 -9.68
CA ALA A 126 12.17 -9.31 -9.10
C ALA A 126 12.14 -9.46 -7.59
N HIS A 127 11.48 -8.52 -6.91
CA HIS A 127 11.09 -8.63 -5.52
C HIS A 127 9.56 -8.62 -5.45
N ALA A 128 8.96 -9.81 -5.27
CA ALA A 128 7.52 -10.04 -5.39
C ALA A 128 7.02 -11.03 -4.33
N ASP A 129 6.98 -10.59 -3.06
CA ASP A 129 6.46 -11.39 -1.95
C ASP A 129 5.28 -10.69 -1.27
N LEU A 130 4.06 -11.25 -1.41
CA LEU A 130 2.85 -10.74 -0.77
C LEU A 130 2.91 -10.72 0.76
N LYS A 131 3.82 -11.48 1.36
CA LYS A 131 3.97 -11.56 2.83
C LYS A 131 5.03 -10.62 3.36
N ASP A 132 5.80 -9.95 2.49
CA ASP A 132 6.85 -9.04 2.92
C ASP A 132 6.25 -7.80 3.61
N LYS A 133 6.51 -7.69 4.91
CA LYS A 133 6.10 -6.55 5.74
C LYS A 133 6.87 -5.27 5.36
N GLY A 134 8.09 -5.42 4.84
CA GLY A 134 8.90 -4.30 4.33
C GLY A 134 8.24 -3.60 3.15
N GLN A 135 7.54 -4.36 2.31
CA GLN A 135 6.83 -3.85 1.13
C GLN A 135 5.34 -3.55 1.37
N THR A 136 4.80 -3.89 2.56
CA THR A 136 3.39 -3.67 2.87
C THR A 136 3.16 -2.28 3.47
N VAL A 137 2.11 -1.60 2.99
CA VAL A 137 1.53 -0.39 3.59
C VAL A 137 0.03 -0.58 3.74
N THR A 138 -0.56 0.05 4.77
CA THR A 138 -2.01 0.00 5.03
C THR A 138 -2.64 1.35 4.77
N ILE A 139 -3.74 1.37 4.04
CA ILE A 139 -4.54 2.56 3.82
C ILE A 139 -5.88 2.34 4.52
N VAL A 140 -6.18 3.18 5.52
CA VAL A 140 -7.39 3.09 6.34
C VAL A 140 -8.38 4.20 5.96
N PRO A 141 -9.69 3.92 5.84
CA PRO A 141 -10.67 4.97 5.60
C PRO A 141 -10.71 5.98 6.76
N PRO A 142 -11.08 7.24 6.49
CA PRO A 142 -11.23 8.22 7.55
C PRO A 142 -12.34 7.79 8.52
N THR A 143 -12.05 7.82 9.81
CA THR A 143 -13.07 7.58 10.85
C THR A 143 -14.16 8.67 10.72
N PRO A 144 -15.44 8.30 10.64
CA PRO A 144 -16.52 9.28 10.69
C PRO A 144 -16.36 10.12 11.95
N LYS A 145 -16.30 11.43 11.82
CA LYS A 145 -16.40 12.31 12.98
C LYS A 145 -17.83 12.15 13.53
N THR A 146 -17.98 11.45 14.65
CA THR A 146 -19.22 11.54 15.44
C THR A 146 -19.41 13.03 15.77
N PRO A 147 -20.56 13.64 15.41
CA PRO A 147 -20.84 14.99 15.88
C PRO A 147 -20.70 14.97 17.40
N LYS A 148 -19.85 15.82 17.96
CA LYS A 148 -19.93 16.10 19.39
C LYS A 148 -21.27 16.78 19.61
N THR A 149 -22.28 16.04 20.00
CA THR A 149 -23.48 16.57 20.65
C THR A 149 -23.07 17.04 22.04
N SER A 150 -22.26 18.09 22.09
CA SER A 150 -22.17 18.91 23.29
C SER A 150 -23.37 19.85 23.26
N ASP A 151 -24.56 19.29 23.35
CA ASP A 151 -25.73 20.05 23.79
C ASP A 151 -25.54 20.24 25.29
N ASN A 152 -24.75 21.26 25.61
CA ASN A 152 -24.66 21.80 26.97
C ASN A 152 -25.95 22.62 27.20
N ARG A 153 -27.11 22.01 26.96
CA ARG A 153 -28.37 22.51 27.46
C ARG A 153 -28.32 22.25 28.95
N ASN A 154 -28.16 23.34 29.68
CA ASN A 154 -28.42 23.49 31.10
C ASN A 154 -29.73 22.75 31.44
N LEU A 155 -29.65 21.46 31.84
CA LEU A 155 -30.79 20.69 32.36
C LEU A 155 -31.20 21.16 33.76
N GLY A 156 -30.87 22.38 34.12
CA GLY A 156 -31.13 22.98 35.43
C GLY A 156 -32.45 23.71 35.59
N THR A 157 -33.38 23.75 34.62
CA THR A 157 -34.55 24.62 34.76
C THR A 157 -35.88 24.03 34.31
N TRP A 158 -36.05 22.71 34.23
CA TRP A 158 -37.35 22.09 33.95
C TRP A 158 -37.72 20.97 34.93
N ILE A 159 -37.48 21.22 36.24
CA ILE A 159 -38.20 20.47 37.29
C ILE A 159 -39.34 21.37 37.73
N GLY A 160 -40.39 21.35 36.98
CA GLY A 160 -41.64 22.06 37.30
C GLY A 160 -42.74 21.73 36.31
N LEU A 161 -43.66 20.87 36.74
CA LEU A 161 -44.99 20.64 36.19
C LEU A 161 -45.14 19.85 34.87
N GLY A 162 -45.63 18.62 35.03
CA GLY A 162 -46.40 17.94 33.98
C GLY A 162 -45.91 16.54 33.69
N GLY A 163 -46.24 15.65 34.46
CA GLY A 163 -47.13 14.51 34.42
C GLY A 163 -46.96 13.55 33.27
N VAL A 164 -46.70 12.32 33.63
CA VAL A 164 -47.27 11.09 33.08
C VAL A 164 -47.13 10.85 31.58
N GLY A 165 -46.36 9.80 31.25
CA GLY A 165 -46.59 9.02 30.05
C GLY A 165 -45.36 8.84 29.18
N LEU A 166 -44.82 7.65 29.22
CA LEU A 166 -44.20 6.85 28.17
C LEU A 166 -43.05 5.94 28.72
N GLY A 167 -43.35 5.28 29.87
CA GLY A 167 -42.46 4.25 30.40
C GLY A 167 -42.98 2.80 30.24
N ALA A 168 -44.15 2.59 29.62
CA ALA A 168 -44.84 1.30 29.60
C ALA A 168 -44.67 0.50 28.26
N GLY A 169 -44.16 1.09 27.21
CA GLY A 169 -44.17 0.45 25.88
C GLY A 169 -43.02 -0.54 25.62
N VAL A 170 -41.85 -0.32 26.20
CA VAL A 170 -40.65 -1.13 25.85
C VAL A 170 -40.57 -2.37 26.73
N ALA A 171 -41.01 -2.31 27.99
CA ALA A 171 -41.01 -3.45 28.88
C ALA A 171 -42.01 -4.54 28.48
N ALA A 172 -43.17 -4.16 27.90
CA ALA A 172 -44.19 -5.10 27.45
C ALA A 172 -43.77 -5.88 26.19
N LEU A 173 -42.96 -5.31 25.33
CA LEU A 173 -42.45 -6.01 24.12
C LEU A 173 -41.41 -7.07 24.47
N LEU A 174 -40.52 -6.81 25.42
CA LEU A 174 -39.52 -7.77 25.86
C LEU A 174 -40.12 -8.96 26.64
N LEU A 175 -41.18 -8.73 27.40
CA LEU A 175 -41.91 -9.79 28.09
C LEU A 175 -42.68 -10.71 27.11
N LYS A 176 -43.27 -10.16 26.03
CA LYS A 176 -43.94 -10.96 25.00
C LYS A 176 -42.97 -11.85 24.21
N LEU A 177 -41.76 -11.40 23.99
CA LEU A 177 -40.73 -12.19 23.30
C LEU A 177 -40.18 -13.33 24.20
N LYS A 178 -40.15 -13.14 25.52
CA LYS A 178 -39.69 -14.15 26.45
C LYS A 178 -40.74 -15.24 26.67
N MET A 179 -42.01 -14.88 26.74
CA MET A 179 -43.12 -15.85 26.91
C MET A 179 -43.34 -16.73 25.66
N LYS A 180 -43.01 -16.25 24.46
CA LYS A 180 -43.13 -17.06 23.23
C LYS A 180 -42.01 -18.10 23.08
N LYS A 181 -40.88 -17.92 23.80
CA LYS A 181 -39.79 -18.90 23.78
C LYS A 181 -40.01 -20.08 24.71
N ASP A 182 -40.83 -19.89 25.77
CA ASP A 182 -41.11 -20.92 26.79
C ASP A 182 -42.32 -21.80 26.42
N GLU A 183 -43.01 -21.53 25.28
CA GLU A 183 -44.12 -22.37 24.77
C GLU A 183 -43.69 -23.33 23.63
N ASP A 184 -42.44 -23.23 23.15
CA ASP A 184 -41.89 -24.07 22.07
C ASP A 184 -40.85 -25.10 22.56
N GLU A 185 -40.74 -25.40 23.90
CA GLU A 185 -39.93 -26.51 24.44
C GLU A 185 -40.80 -27.64 24.97
#